data_1c840a1e1cc2d55dd1cabe3866a92ddc
#
_entry.id   1c840a1e1cc2d55dd1cabe3866a92ddc
#
_cell.length_a   1.000
_cell.length_b   1.000
_cell.length_c   1.000
_cell.angle_alpha   90.00
_cell.angle_beta   90.00
_cell.angle_gamma   90.00
#
_symmetry.space_group_name_H-M   'P 1'
#
loop_
_entity.id
_entity.type
_entity.pdbx_description
1 polymer ?
#
loop_
_entity_poly.entity_id
_entity_poly.type
_entity_poly.pdbx_seq_one_letter_code
_entity_poly.pdbx_strand_id
1 'polypeptide(L)'
;MDEQTQLKDSILAQAHEKGRKLLEEAKETILKEETAQEERLIQDKLNQRSEQLKRIQRQLQRETQQIENKKRQSTLVTKQRVLKDLFADAYEAMVAWPLEKEMQFVDAVLDRYQGQVVTLTFGAVSAAKFDSAALERLKQTHQNVTVADATIPAQAGFVLSVGKIDDNYLYSDLVDSIWEQE
;
A
#
# COMPACT_ATOMS: atom_id res chain seq x y z
N MET A 1 75.35 28.48 -74.60
CA MET A 1 74.45 27.58 -73.85
C MET A 1 74.79 27.67 -72.36
N ASP A 2 74.07 28.16 -71.33
CA ASP A 2 72.67 28.23 -71.30
C ASP A 2 72.25 28.90 -69.95
N GLU A 3 72.39 30.25 -69.89
CA GLU A 3 71.81 30.93 -68.73
C GLU A 3 70.29 30.73 -68.70
N GLN A 4 69.62 30.62 -69.84
CA GLN A 4 68.19 30.40 -69.93
C GLN A 4 67.78 28.96 -69.46
N THR A 5 68.62 27.98 -69.75
CA THR A 5 68.37 26.55 -69.27
C THR A 5 68.58 26.43 -67.76
N GLN A 6 69.61 27.07 -67.22
CA GLN A 6 69.84 27.09 -65.74
C GLN A 6 68.74 27.83 -64.99
N LEU A 7 68.22 28.94 -65.56
CA LEU A 7 67.13 29.69 -64.96
C LEU A 7 65.82 28.82 -64.92
N LYS A 8 65.52 28.12 -66.04
CA LYS A 8 64.39 27.25 -66.17
C LYS A 8 64.44 26.11 -65.19
N ASP A 9 65.62 25.44 -65.06
CA ASP A 9 65.84 24.34 -64.11
C ASP A 9 65.74 24.80 -62.68
N SER A 10 66.20 26.01 -62.34
CA SER A 10 66.06 26.57 -61.01
C SER A 10 64.62 26.88 -60.64
N ILE A 11 63.82 27.42 -61.59
CA ILE A 11 62.39 27.68 -61.39
C ILE A 11 61.62 26.37 -61.21
N LEU A 12 61.90 25.35 -62.01
CA LEU A 12 61.26 24.05 -61.86
C LEU A 12 61.66 23.37 -60.51
N ALA A 13 62.92 23.45 -60.08
CA ALA A 13 63.33 22.94 -58.79
C ALA A 13 62.61 23.64 -57.61
N GLN A 14 62.49 24.99 -57.68
CA GLN A 14 61.73 25.75 -56.68
C GLN A 14 60.24 25.41 -56.67
N ALA A 15 59.62 25.19 -57.87
CA ALA A 15 58.23 24.80 -57.96
C ALA A 15 57.97 23.42 -57.39
N HIS A 16 58.91 22.46 -57.65
CA HIS A 16 58.85 21.13 -57.05
C HIS A 16 59.00 21.13 -55.54
N GLU A 17 59.92 21.91 -55.05
CA GLU A 17 60.14 22.06 -53.61
C GLU A 17 58.94 22.69 -52.88
N LYS A 18 58.34 23.75 -53.47
CA LYS A 18 57.10 24.33 -52.97
C LYS A 18 55.94 23.31 -52.99
N GLY A 19 55.82 22.56 -54.11
CA GLY A 19 54.77 21.50 -54.21
C GLY A 19 54.93 20.44 -53.15
N ARG A 20 56.20 19.99 -52.86
CA ARG A 20 56.47 19.01 -51.84
C ARG A 20 56.16 19.54 -50.42
N LYS A 21 56.52 20.78 -50.10
CA LYS A 21 56.18 21.43 -48.83
C LYS A 21 54.68 21.53 -48.63
N LEU A 22 53.93 21.96 -49.65
CA LEU A 22 52.47 22.03 -49.58
C LEU A 22 51.83 20.67 -49.34
N LEU A 23 52.37 19.58 -49.99
CA LEU A 23 51.89 18.25 -49.77
C LEU A 23 52.18 17.74 -48.35
N GLU A 24 53.35 18.04 -47.80
CA GLU A 24 53.68 17.68 -46.40
C GLU A 24 52.83 18.44 -45.40
N GLU A 25 52.63 19.74 -45.57
CA GLU A 25 51.74 20.55 -44.73
C GLU A 25 50.31 20.08 -44.78
N ALA A 26 49.82 19.74 -45.97
CA ALA A 26 48.46 19.17 -46.15
C ALA A 26 48.31 17.81 -45.46
N LYS A 27 49.30 16.90 -45.58
CA LYS A 27 49.31 15.61 -44.89
C LYS A 27 49.35 15.77 -43.36
N GLU A 28 50.18 16.65 -42.85
CA GLU A 28 50.25 16.93 -41.41
C GLU A 28 48.91 17.49 -40.90
N THR A 29 48.24 18.38 -41.66
CA THR A 29 46.94 18.93 -41.31
C THR A 29 45.87 17.82 -41.27
N ILE A 30 45.81 16.97 -42.31
CA ILE A 30 44.87 15.83 -42.36
C ILE A 30 45.08 14.88 -41.17
N LEU A 31 46.33 14.51 -40.84
CA LEU A 31 46.63 13.64 -39.72
C LEU A 31 46.19 14.27 -38.38
N LYS A 32 46.38 15.59 -38.20
CA LYS A 32 45.91 16.30 -37.01
C LYS A 32 44.38 16.33 -36.93
N GLU A 33 43.69 16.51 -38.03
CA GLU A 33 42.23 16.48 -38.10
C GLU A 33 41.70 15.06 -37.84
N GLU A 34 42.28 14.01 -38.39
CA GLU A 34 41.90 12.63 -38.14
C GLU A 34 42.05 12.27 -36.65
N THR A 35 43.21 12.57 -36.06
CA THR A 35 43.41 12.29 -34.63
C THR A 35 42.42 13.02 -33.75
N ALA A 36 42.15 14.30 -34.04
CA ALA A 36 41.15 15.09 -33.32
C ALA A 36 39.72 14.55 -33.47
N GLN A 37 39.37 14.04 -34.65
CA GLN A 37 38.07 13.40 -34.87
C GLN A 37 37.96 12.06 -34.15
N GLU A 38 38.97 11.22 -34.16
CA GLU A 38 39.02 9.96 -33.41
C GLU A 38 38.87 10.20 -31.91
N GLU A 39 39.58 11.15 -31.34
CA GLU A 39 39.48 11.51 -29.91
C GLU A 39 38.03 11.96 -29.56
N ARG A 40 37.41 12.81 -30.41
CA ARG A 40 36.02 13.25 -30.22
C ARG A 40 35.06 12.06 -30.26
N LEU A 41 35.20 11.16 -31.24
CA LEU A 41 34.33 9.99 -31.34
C LEU A 41 34.47 9.05 -30.15
N ILE A 42 35.67 8.85 -29.64
CA ILE A 42 35.91 8.06 -28.43
C ILE A 42 35.25 8.71 -27.24
N GLN A 43 35.42 10.02 -27.05
CA GLN A 43 34.82 10.77 -25.96
C GLN A 43 33.29 10.74 -26.00
N ASP A 44 32.70 10.92 -27.19
CA ASP A 44 31.25 10.85 -27.39
C ASP A 44 30.69 9.47 -27.05
N LYS A 45 31.38 8.39 -27.49
CA LYS A 45 31.00 7.03 -27.12
C LYS A 45 31.06 6.76 -25.62
N LEU A 46 32.10 7.28 -24.94
CA LEU A 46 32.23 7.15 -23.50
C LEU A 46 31.11 7.91 -22.78
N ASN A 47 30.78 9.12 -23.23
CA ASN A 47 29.68 9.91 -22.69
C ASN A 47 28.33 9.22 -22.88
N GLN A 48 28.04 8.76 -24.10
CA GLN A 48 26.80 8.03 -24.39
C GLN A 48 26.65 6.77 -23.54
N ARG A 49 27.73 6.01 -23.38
CA ARG A 49 27.73 4.81 -22.51
C ARG A 49 27.46 5.18 -21.05
N SER A 50 28.10 6.22 -20.56
CA SER A 50 27.87 6.73 -19.19
C SER A 50 26.42 7.15 -18.97
N GLU A 51 25.83 7.89 -19.91
CA GLU A 51 24.44 8.31 -19.85
C GLU A 51 23.48 7.13 -19.91
N GLN A 52 23.72 6.14 -20.77
CA GLN A 52 22.93 4.92 -20.83
C GLN A 52 22.97 4.15 -19.50
N LEU A 53 24.14 3.98 -18.90
CA LEU A 53 24.28 3.33 -17.61
C LEU A 53 23.51 4.07 -16.50
N LYS A 54 23.64 5.39 -16.45
CA LYS A 54 22.88 6.23 -15.50
C LYS A 54 21.36 6.10 -15.71
N ARG A 55 20.92 6.03 -16.98
CA ARG A 55 19.49 5.83 -17.32
C ARG A 55 18.98 4.48 -16.83
N ILE A 56 19.74 3.41 -17.08
CA ILE A 56 19.40 2.05 -16.62
C ILE A 56 19.35 1.99 -15.09
N GLN A 57 20.34 2.56 -14.41
CA GLN A 57 20.36 2.60 -12.93
C GLN A 57 19.13 3.32 -12.37
N ARG A 58 18.75 4.48 -12.93
CA ARG A 58 17.56 5.21 -12.51
C ARG A 58 16.26 4.43 -12.78
N GLN A 59 16.21 3.69 -13.87
CA GLN A 59 15.08 2.85 -14.19
C GLN A 59 14.96 1.69 -13.20
N LEU A 60 16.05 0.97 -12.94
CA LEU A 60 16.11 -0.11 -11.97
C LEU A 60 15.70 0.36 -10.56
N GLN A 61 16.21 1.51 -10.13
CA GLN A 61 15.85 2.07 -8.84
C GLN A 61 14.35 2.39 -8.73
N ARG A 62 13.75 2.95 -9.80
CA ARG A 62 12.29 3.21 -9.84
C ARG A 62 11.47 1.92 -9.80
N GLU A 63 11.88 0.92 -10.57
CA GLU A 63 11.19 -0.38 -10.60
C GLU A 63 11.27 -1.09 -9.23
N THR A 64 12.44 -1.09 -8.60
CA THR A 64 12.61 -1.63 -7.25
C THR A 64 11.68 -0.93 -6.25
N GLN A 65 11.63 0.41 -6.28
CA GLN A 65 10.76 1.18 -5.40
C GLN A 65 9.27 0.89 -5.65
N GLN A 66 8.88 0.71 -6.90
CA GLN A 66 7.50 0.33 -7.26
C GLN A 66 7.13 -1.06 -6.74
N ILE A 67 8.05 -2.02 -6.85
CA ILE A 67 7.85 -3.39 -6.33
C ILE A 67 7.69 -3.37 -4.81
N GLU A 68 8.55 -2.64 -4.10
CA GLU A 68 8.46 -2.49 -2.65
C GLU A 68 7.15 -1.84 -2.20
N ASN A 69 6.70 -0.80 -2.90
CA ASN A 69 5.44 -0.15 -2.62
C ASN A 69 4.25 -1.08 -2.87
N LYS A 70 4.24 -1.81 -3.99
CA LYS A 70 3.22 -2.82 -4.27
C LYS A 70 3.19 -3.93 -3.22
N LYS A 71 4.36 -4.41 -2.79
CA LYS A 71 4.48 -5.41 -1.73
C LYS A 71 3.87 -4.91 -0.42
N ARG A 72 4.20 -3.69 0.01
CA ARG A 72 3.62 -3.07 1.23
C ARG A 72 2.11 -2.93 1.12
N GLN A 73 1.62 -2.41 0.00
CA GLN A 73 0.18 -2.26 -0.25
C GLN A 73 -0.55 -3.61 -0.24
N SER A 74 -0.03 -4.61 -0.94
CA SER A 74 -0.61 -5.97 -0.96
C SER A 74 -0.65 -6.59 0.43
N THR A 75 0.41 -6.43 1.21
CA THR A 75 0.48 -6.92 2.60
C THR A 75 -0.59 -6.24 3.47
N LEU A 76 -0.75 -4.91 3.35
CA LEU A 76 -1.75 -4.15 4.09
C LEU A 76 -3.17 -4.60 3.74
N VAL A 77 -3.49 -4.69 2.44
CA VAL A 77 -4.80 -5.17 1.97
C VAL A 77 -5.10 -6.59 2.46
N THR A 78 -4.09 -7.47 2.43
CA THR A 78 -4.25 -8.84 2.92
C THR A 78 -4.52 -8.86 4.43
N LYS A 79 -3.78 -8.08 5.22
CA LYS A 79 -4.02 -7.95 6.66
C LYS A 79 -5.43 -7.45 6.96
N GLN A 80 -5.86 -6.39 6.29
CA GLN A 80 -7.21 -5.84 6.47
C GLN A 80 -8.31 -6.86 6.12
N ARG A 81 -8.10 -7.65 5.06
CA ARG A 81 -9.06 -8.70 4.69
C ARG A 81 -9.12 -9.78 5.75
N VAL A 82 -7.98 -10.29 6.21
CA VAL A 82 -7.93 -11.33 7.25
C VAL A 82 -8.58 -10.84 8.55
N LEU A 83 -8.34 -9.59 8.95
CA LEU A 83 -8.99 -9.00 10.11
C LEU A 83 -10.50 -8.93 9.91
N LYS A 84 -10.96 -8.43 8.77
CA LYS A 84 -12.39 -8.35 8.45
C LYS A 84 -13.07 -9.71 8.50
N ASP A 85 -12.44 -10.73 7.91
CA ASP A 85 -12.95 -12.09 7.91
C ASP A 85 -13.03 -12.65 9.36
N LEU A 86 -11.98 -12.40 10.17
CA LEU A 86 -11.96 -12.80 11.58
C LEU A 86 -13.09 -12.17 12.40
N PHE A 87 -13.36 -10.88 12.20
CA PHE A 87 -14.45 -10.19 12.91
C PHE A 87 -15.83 -10.67 12.43
N ALA A 88 -15.98 -10.96 11.14
CA ALA A 88 -17.20 -11.57 10.63
C ALA A 88 -17.44 -12.97 11.24
N ASP A 89 -16.41 -13.80 11.28
CA ASP A 89 -16.48 -15.14 11.92
C ASP A 89 -16.82 -15.04 13.43
N ALA A 90 -16.25 -14.04 14.11
CA ALA A 90 -16.56 -13.79 15.53
C ALA A 90 -18.01 -13.40 15.75
N TYR A 91 -18.55 -12.51 14.90
CA TYR A 91 -19.96 -12.14 14.93
C TYR A 91 -20.87 -13.36 14.69
N GLU A 92 -20.60 -14.15 13.64
CA GLU A 92 -21.35 -15.36 13.34
C GLU A 92 -21.31 -16.38 14.50
N ALA A 93 -20.12 -16.54 15.12
CA ALA A 93 -19.97 -17.40 16.27
C ALA A 93 -20.80 -16.93 17.49
N MET A 94 -20.90 -15.61 17.72
CA MET A 94 -21.76 -15.05 18.77
C MET A 94 -23.24 -15.23 18.45
N VAL A 95 -23.65 -14.99 17.20
CA VAL A 95 -25.03 -15.23 16.75
C VAL A 95 -25.42 -16.71 16.90
N ALA A 96 -24.48 -17.63 16.68
CA ALA A 96 -24.71 -19.07 16.81
C ALA A 96 -24.66 -19.59 18.27
N TRP A 97 -24.46 -18.74 19.27
CA TRP A 97 -24.45 -19.19 20.66
C TRP A 97 -25.76 -19.90 21.05
N PRO A 98 -25.65 -21.01 21.80
CA PRO A 98 -26.81 -21.65 22.39
C PRO A 98 -27.43 -20.76 23.48
N LEU A 99 -28.72 -20.98 23.78
CA LEU A 99 -29.48 -20.18 24.73
C LEU A 99 -28.77 -20.07 26.09
N GLU A 100 -28.19 -21.16 26.60
CA GLU A 100 -27.53 -21.19 27.92
C GLU A 100 -26.33 -20.23 27.96
N LYS A 101 -25.54 -20.16 26.88
CA LYS A 101 -24.38 -19.27 26.80
C LYS A 101 -24.82 -17.80 26.66
N GLU A 102 -25.85 -17.56 25.87
CA GLU A 102 -26.41 -16.22 25.70
C GLU A 102 -27.04 -15.72 27.01
N MET A 103 -27.74 -16.59 27.75
CA MET A 103 -28.27 -16.29 29.09
C MET A 103 -27.16 -15.97 30.08
N GLN A 104 -26.08 -16.77 30.14
CA GLN A 104 -24.93 -16.47 30.98
C GLN A 104 -24.28 -15.11 30.67
N PHE A 105 -24.25 -14.73 29.41
CA PHE A 105 -23.72 -13.42 29.01
C PHE A 105 -24.66 -12.30 29.49
N VAL A 106 -25.96 -12.44 29.30
CA VAL A 106 -26.97 -11.48 29.81
C VAL A 106 -26.87 -11.36 31.32
N ASP A 107 -26.85 -12.47 32.05
CA ASP A 107 -26.72 -12.47 33.54
C ASP A 107 -25.46 -11.77 34.00
N ALA A 108 -24.30 -12.07 33.39
CA ALA A 108 -23.02 -11.44 33.74
C ALA A 108 -22.99 -9.92 33.49
N VAL A 109 -23.72 -9.46 32.49
CA VAL A 109 -23.86 -8.04 32.21
C VAL A 109 -24.82 -7.41 33.22
N LEU A 110 -25.99 -8.01 33.48
CA LEU A 110 -26.99 -7.50 34.45
C LEU A 110 -26.45 -7.42 35.87
N ASP A 111 -25.55 -8.31 36.26
CA ASP A 111 -24.87 -8.27 37.58
C ASP A 111 -24.12 -6.95 37.82
N ARG A 112 -23.71 -6.25 36.78
CA ARG A 112 -23.05 -4.93 36.90
C ARG A 112 -24.04 -3.80 37.22
N TYR A 113 -25.33 -4.04 37.01
CA TYR A 113 -26.40 -3.05 37.20
C TYR A 113 -27.28 -3.35 38.42
N GLN A 114 -26.72 -4.08 39.40
CA GLN A 114 -27.47 -4.38 40.64
C GLN A 114 -27.92 -3.09 41.36
N GLY A 115 -29.19 -3.08 41.75
CA GLY A 115 -29.79 -1.91 42.44
C GLY A 115 -30.26 -0.78 41.56
N GLN A 116 -30.12 -0.91 40.22
CA GLN A 116 -30.67 0.05 39.26
C GLN A 116 -31.88 -0.59 38.53
N VAL A 117 -32.89 0.22 38.22
CA VAL A 117 -33.98 -0.25 37.37
C VAL A 117 -33.53 -0.25 35.91
N VAL A 118 -33.54 -1.40 35.27
CA VAL A 118 -33.01 -1.60 33.94
C VAL A 118 -34.13 -2.11 33.03
N THR A 119 -34.21 -1.57 31.82
CA THR A 119 -35.04 -2.11 30.75
C THR A 119 -34.14 -2.84 29.76
N LEU A 120 -34.41 -4.13 29.56
CA LEU A 120 -33.69 -5.00 28.62
C LEU A 120 -34.47 -5.13 27.33
N THR A 121 -33.87 -4.72 26.21
CA THR A 121 -34.45 -4.84 24.86
C THR A 121 -33.60 -5.78 24.02
N PHE A 122 -34.13 -6.93 23.64
CA PHE A 122 -33.42 -7.89 22.81
C PHE A 122 -33.43 -7.53 21.33
N GLY A 123 -32.35 -7.86 20.62
CA GLY A 123 -32.38 -7.99 19.16
C GLY A 123 -33.28 -9.14 18.72
N ALA A 124 -33.95 -9.01 17.58
CA ALA A 124 -34.94 -9.98 17.11
C ALA A 124 -34.37 -11.41 16.94
N VAL A 125 -33.07 -11.52 16.58
CA VAL A 125 -32.38 -12.82 16.45
C VAL A 125 -32.16 -13.48 17.80
N SER A 126 -31.76 -12.74 18.81
CA SER A 126 -31.61 -13.23 20.18
C SER A 126 -32.96 -13.51 20.82
N ALA A 127 -33.92 -12.61 20.69
CA ALA A 127 -35.28 -12.79 21.23
C ALA A 127 -35.92 -14.10 20.76
N ALA A 128 -35.69 -14.52 19.52
CA ALA A 128 -36.23 -15.80 18.98
C ALA A 128 -35.73 -17.04 19.71
N LYS A 129 -34.62 -16.95 20.45
CA LYS A 129 -34.03 -18.05 21.24
C LYS A 129 -34.58 -18.11 22.67
N PHE A 130 -34.99 -16.95 23.20
CA PHE A 130 -35.52 -16.85 24.57
C PHE A 130 -36.99 -17.20 24.62
N ASP A 131 -37.32 -18.39 25.13
CA ASP A 131 -38.66 -18.78 25.40
C ASP A 131 -39.23 -18.14 26.68
N SER A 132 -40.54 -18.32 26.97
CA SER A 132 -41.18 -17.74 28.14
C SER A 132 -40.54 -18.21 29.45
N ALA A 133 -40.04 -19.47 29.49
CA ALA A 133 -39.40 -20.06 30.67
C ALA A 133 -38.01 -19.36 30.93
N ALA A 134 -37.24 -19.12 29.89
CA ALA A 134 -35.98 -18.43 29.98
C ALA A 134 -36.17 -16.97 30.46
N LEU A 135 -37.17 -16.26 29.91
CA LEU A 135 -37.47 -14.89 30.36
C LEU A 135 -37.97 -14.82 31.80
N GLU A 136 -38.77 -15.83 32.25
CA GLU A 136 -39.19 -15.88 33.65
C GLU A 136 -38.01 -16.16 34.60
N ARG A 137 -37.09 -17.06 34.23
CA ARG A 137 -35.87 -17.29 35.00
C ARG A 137 -35.05 -16.05 35.16
N LEU A 138 -34.88 -15.27 34.08
CA LEU A 138 -34.12 -14.02 34.06
C LEU A 138 -34.78 -12.98 35.01
N LYS A 139 -36.11 -12.84 34.98
CA LYS A 139 -36.87 -11.97 35.88
C LYS A 139 -36.80 -12.40 37.35
N GLN A 140 -36.75 -13.70 37.61
CA GLN A 140 -36.61 -14.22 38.97
C GLN A 140 -35.21 -13.98 39.54
N THR A 141 -34.18 -14.07 38.70
CA THR A 141 -32.80 -13.82 39.09
C THR A 141 -32.53 -12.34 39.30
N HIS A 142 -33.08 -11.50 38.41
CA HIS A 142 -32.86 -10.04 38.40
C HIS A 142 -34.19 -9.29 38.53
N GLN A 143 -34.63 -9.08 39.79
CA GLN A 143 -35.93 -8.45 40.07
C GLN A 143 -36.03 -6.95 39.64
N ASN A 144 -34.91 -6.33 39.37
CA ASN A 144 -34.79 -4.94 38.94
C ASN A 144 -34.84 -4.79 37.42
N VAL A 145 -35.04 -5.88 36.66
CA VAL A 145 -35.01 -5.90 35.19
C VAL A 145 -36.41 -6.04 34.63
N THR A 146 -36.74 -5.15 33.71
CA THR A 146 -37.98 -5.22 32.91
C THR A 146 -37.59 -5.58 31.46
N VAL A 147 -38.12 -6.66 30.94
CA VAL A 147 -37.89 -7.03 29.53
C VAL A 147 -38.91 -6.30 28.66
N ALA A 148 -38.45 -5.55 27.67
CA ALA A 148 -39.31 -4.85 26.72
C ALA A 148 -39.97 -5.84 25.74
N ASP A 149 -41.22 -5.61 25.39
CA ASP A 149 -41.93 -6.39 24.37
C ASP A 149 -41.46 -6.09 22.95
N ALA A 150 -40.90 -4.88 22.75
CA ALA A 150 -40.33 -4.49 21.48
C ALA A 150 -38.94 -5.13 21.26
N THR A 151 -38.64 -5.54 20.05
CA THR A 151 -37.36 -6.10 19.65
C THR A 151 -36.67 -5.20 18.63
N ILE A 152 -35.33 -5.22 18.61
CA ILE A 152 -34.54 -4.47 17.61
C ILE A 152 -34.47 -5.33 16.33
N PRO A 153 -35.00 -4.86 15.20
CA PRO A 153 -35.12 -5.69 13.99
C PRO A 153 -33.74 -6.05 13.42
N ALA A 154 -33.62 -7.29 12.96
CA ALA A 154 -32.44 -7.86 12.29
C ALA A 154 -31.13 -7.83 13.10
N GLN A 155 -31.19 -7.61 14.42
CA GLN A 155 -30.02 -7.59 15.30
C GLN A 155 -29.98 -8.81 16.24
N ALA A 156 -28.76 -9.19 16.64
CA ALA A 156 -28.50 -10.15 17.70
C ALA A 156 -27.84 -9.45 18.90
N GLY A 157 -28.09 -9.96 20.10
CA GLY A 157 -27.69 -9.32 21.34
C GLY A 157 -28.82 -8.54 21.99
N PHE A 158 -28.49 -7.53 22.79
CA PHE A 158 -29.48 -6.75 23.56
C PHE A 158 -28.96 -5.35 23.86
N VAL A 159 -29.88 -4.46 24.26
CA VAL A 159 -29.60 -3.12 24.77
C VAL A 159 -30.16 -3.01 26.19
N LEU A 160 -29.41 -2.40 27.08
CA LEU A 160 -29.81 -2.09 28.45
C LEU A 160 -30.06 -0.59 28.57
N SER A 161 -31.27 -0.21 28.94
CA SER A 161 -31.63 1.18 29.20
C SER A 161 -31.71 1.43 30.71
N VAL A 162 -30.89 2.36 31.20
CA VAL A 162 -30.89 2.84 32.59
C VAL A 162 -31.29 4.30 32.61
N GLY A 163 -32.55 4.57 32.91
CA GLY A 163 -33.10 5.93 32.85
C GLY A 163 -33.09 6.52 31.45
N LYS A 164 -32.09 7.36 31.12
CA LYS A 164 -31.94 8.00 29.81
C LYS A 164 -30.66 7.55 29.07
N ILE A 165 -29.97 6.57 29.60
CA ILE A 165 -28.71 6.06 29.03
C ILE A 165 -28.97 4.65 28.52
N ASP A 166 -28.60 4.41 27.28
CA ASP A 166 -28.66 3.10 26.65
C ASP A 166 -27.24 2.52 26.51
N ASP A 167 -27.01 1.40 27.15
CA ASP A 167 -25.78 0.63 27.02
C ASP A 167 -25.99 -0.49 25.99
N ASN A 168 -25.22 -0.44 24.92
CA ASN A 168 -25.40 -1.28 23.75
C ASN A 168 -24.54 -2.54 23.82
N TYR A 169 -25.17 -3.70 23.83
CA TYR A 169 -24.59 -5.05 23.82
C TYR A 169 -25.04 -5.84 22.57
N LEU A 170 -25.39 -5.16 21.49
CA LEU A 170 -25.61 -5.80 20.20
C LEU A 170 -24.28 -6.39 19.70
N TYR A 171 -24.34 -7.59 19.18
CA TYR A 171 -23.11 -8.31 18.80
C TYR A 171 -22.34 -7.62 17.68
N SER A 172 -23.04 -6.97 16.74
CA SER A 172 -22.43 -6.11 15.72
C SER A 172 -21.58 -5.01 16.36
N ASP A 173 -22.18 -4.27 17.30
CA ASP A 173 -21.53 -3.08 17.88
C ASP A 173 -20.40 -3.47 18.84
N LEU A 174 -20.52 -4.62 19.52
CA LEU A 174 -19.43 -5.17 20.34
C LEU A 174 -18.21 -5.54 19.47
N VAL A 175 -18.46 -6.18 18.33
CA VAL A 175 -17.41 -6.55 17.37
C VAL A 175 -16.78 -5.30 16.75
N ASP A 176 -17.62 -4.32 16.35
CA ASP A 176 -17.14 -3.07 15.75
C ASP A 176 -16.35 -2.21 16.74
N SER A 177 -16.73 -2.20 18.04
CA SER A 177 -16.00 -1.46 19.07
C SER A 177 -14.56 -1.98 19.28
N ILE A 178 -14.34 -3.28 19.10
CA ILE A 178 -13.01 -3.89 19.16
C ILE A 178 -12.22 -3.54 17.89
N TRP A 179 -12.89 -3.54 16.73
CA TRP A 179 -12.27 -3.13 15.46
C TRP A 179 -11.73 -1.70 15.48
N GLU A 180 -12.42 -0.77 16.13
CA GLU A 180 -11.99 0.64 16.21
C GLU A 180 -10.80 0.87 17.14
N GLN A 181 -10.49 -0.09 18.03
CA GLN A 181 -9.39 0.01 18.99
C GLN A 181 -8.06 -0.58 18.48
N GLU A 182 -8.08 -1.33 17.37
CA GLU A 182 -6.90 -1.95 16.72
C GLU A 182 -6.40 -1.13 15.51
#